data_d9c3535384d12b41fa7372fbdc88d5d4
#
_entry.id   d9c3535384d12b41fa7372fbdc88d5d4
#
_cell.length_a   1.000
_cell.length_b   1.000
_cell.length_c   1.000
_cell.angle_alpha   90.00
_cell.angle_beta   90.00
_cell.angle_gamma   90.00
#
_symmetry.space_group_name_H-M   'P 1'
#
loop_
_entity.id
_entity.type
_entity.pdbx_description
1 polymer ?
#
loop_
_entity_poly.entity_id
_entity_poly.type
_entity_poly.pdbx_seq_one_letter_code
_entity_poly.pdbx_strand_id
1 'polypeptide(L)'
;MFCNVRLELDLPFAHSLKEKRRTVRSLKDRLRRKNVSVVESSNQDFWQRATLELSLAAVSLGAAEEKREEVRRMLVNYDEIMIADLREEFVKL
;
A
#
# COMPACT_ATOMS: atom_id res chain seq x y z
N MET A 1 -7.27 11.08 -14.08
CA MET A 1 -6.66 11.38 -12.77
C MET A 1 -6.08 10.14 -12.15
N PHE A 2 -4.84 10.21 -11.74
CA PHE A 2 -4.14 9.13 -11.06
C PHE A 2 -3.69 9.59 -9.69
N CYS A 3 -3.66 8.69 -8.73
CA CYS A 3 -3.01 8.91 -7.44
C CYS A 3 -1.93 7.85 -7.29
N ASN A 4 -0.69 8.29 -7.12
CA ASN A 4 0.46 7.41 -6.89
C ASN A 4 0.88 7.56 -5.44
N VAL A 5 1.12 6.44 -4.78
CA VAL A 5 1.46 6.41 -3.36
C VAL A 5 2.71 5.56 -3.16
N ARG A 6 3.68 6.10 -2.46
CA ARG A 6 4.81 5.33 -1.94
C ARG A 6 4.60 5.11 -0.45
N LEU A 7 4.62 3.85 -0.04
CA LEU A 7 4.25 3.44 1.29
C LEU A 7 5.40 2.68 1.93
N GLU A 8 5.90 3.20 3.05
CA GLU A 8 6.86 2.50 3.89
C GLU A 8 6.12 1.86 5.04
N LEU A 9 6.25 0.55 5.17
CA LEU A 9 5.55 -0.22 6.21
C LEU A 9 6.53 -0.87 7.17
N ASP A 10 6.16 -0.89 8.43
CA ASP A 10 6.76 -1.75 9.44
C ASP A 10 5.84 -2.96 9.67
N LEU A 11 6.44 -4.14 9.81
CA LEU A 11 5.76 -5.38 10.12
C LEU A 11 6.33 -5.92 11.45
N PRO A 12 5.93 -5.35 12.59
CA PRO A 12 6.59 -5.65 13.86
C PRO A 12 6.40 -7.10 14.35
N PHE A 13 5.38 -7.78 13.83
CA PHE A 13 5.07 -9.15 14.22
C PHE A 13 5.65 -10.20 13.27
N ALA A 14 6.31 -9.79 12.19
CA ALA A 14 6.95 -10.73 11.28
C ALA A 14 8.28 -11.21 11.87
N HIS A 15 8.45 -12.52 11.96
CA HIS A 15 9.67 -13.16 12.52
C HIS A 15 10.45 -13.94 11.47
N SER A 16 10.06 -13.88 10.22
CA SER A 16 10.74 -14.53 9.11
C SER A 16 10.33 -13.88 7.78
N LEU A 17 11.11 -14.13 6.73
CA LEU A 17 10.72 -13.71 5.38
C LEU A 17 9.43 -14.39 4.93
N LYS A 18 9.20 -15.61 5.35
CA LYS A 18 7.97 -16.36 5.02
C LYS A 18 6.73 -15.66 5.58
N GLU A 19 6.78 -15.24 6.85
CA GLU A 19 5.70 -14.50 7.49
C GLU A 19 5.49 -13.15 6.83
N LYS A 20 6.57 -12.42 6.58
CA LYS A 20 6.52 -11.14 5.89
C LYS A 20 5.86 -11.28 4.51
N ARG A 21 6.30 -12.24 3.71
CA ARG A 21 5.75 -12.47 2.37
C ARG A 21 4.27 -12.81 2.39
N ARG A 22 3.83 -13.56 3.38
CA ARG A 22 2.41 -13.89 3.56
C ARG A 22 1.58 -12.64 3.83
N THR A 23 2.02 -11.79 4.75
CA THR A 23 1.36 -10.53 5.07
C THR A 23 1.31 -9.59 3.88
N VAL A 24 2.45 -9.40 3.20
CA VAL A 24 2.54 -8.53 2.03
C VAL A 24 1.66 -9.05 0.88
N ARG A 25 1.64 -10.35 0.66
CA ARG A 25 0.79 -10.95 -0.38
C ARG A 25 -0.69 -10.72 -0.10
N SER A 26 -1.11 -10.94 1.14
CA SER A 26 -2.50 -10.69 1.57
C SER A 26 -2.89 -9.23 1.37
N LEU A 27 -2.00 -8.31 1.74
CA LEU A 27 -2.21 -6.88 1.56
C LEU A 27 -2.33 -6.50 0.09
N LYS A 28 -1.43 -7.01 -0.76
CA LYS A 28 -1.49 -6.79 -2.21
C LYS A 28 -2.80 -7.30 -2.80
N ASP A 29 -3.26 -8.48 -2.37
CA ASP A 29 -4.52 -9.03 -2.87
C ASP A 29 -5.71 -8.15 -2.51
N ARG A 30 -5.74 -7.60 -1.31
CA ARG A 30 -6.78 -6.65 -0.91
C ARG A 30 -6.76 -5.37 -1.73
N LEU A 31 -5.56 -4.83 -1.97
CA LEU A 31 -5.39 -3.63 -2.80
C LEU A 31 -5.85 -3.87 -4.22
N ARG A 32 -5.48 -5.01 -4.80
CA ARG A 32 -5.89 -5.38 -6.16
C ARG A 32 -7.40 -5.51 -6.30
N ARG A 33 -8.09 -6.01 -5.28
CA ARG A 33 -9.57 -6.07 -5.27
C ARG A 33 -10.22 -4.70 -5.28
N LYS A 34 -9.49 -3.67 -4.87
CA LYS A 34 -9.94 -2.28 -4.92
C LYS A 34 -9.50 -1.56 -6.20
N ASN A 35 -9.03 -2.28 -7.20
CA ASN A 35 -8.46 -1.73 -8.43
C ASN A 35 -7.25 -0.82 -8.19
N VAL A 36 -6.41 -1.22 -7.26
CA VAL A 36 -5.15 -0.54 -7.01
C VAL A 36 -4.02 -1.42 -7.54
N SER A 37 -3.19 -0.86 -8.40
CA SER A 37 -1.95 -1.51 -8.83
C SER A 37 -0.93 -1.37 -7.72
N VAL A 38 -0.23 -2.46 -7.41
CA VAL A 38 0.72 -2.46 -6.30
C VAL A 38 1.94 -3.30 -6.62
N VAL A 39 3.12 -2.79 -6.27
CA VAL A 39 4.38 -3.53 -6.33
C VAL A 39 5.14 -3.32 -5.03
N GLU A 40 5.92 -4.30 -4.63
CA GLU A 40 6.93 -4.13 -3.60
C GLU A 40 8.22 -3.69 -4.27
N SER A 41 8.63 -2.44 -4.05
CA SER A 41 9.72 -1.81 -4.81
C SER A 41 11.06 -1.86 -4.11
N SER A 42 11.10 -2.14 -2.80
CA SER A 42 12.31 -2.15 -2.01
C SER A 42 12.11 -2.95 -0.73
N ASN A 43 13.20 -3.24 -0.02
CA ASN A 43 13.19 -3.98 1.26
C ASN A 43 12.64 -5.41 1.16
N GLN A 44 12.73 -6.04 -0.01
CA GLN A 44 12.20 -7.40 -0.22
C GLN A 44 12.81 -8.44 0.74
N ASP A 45 14.06 -8.26 1.12
CA ASP A 45 14.79 -9.21 1.99
C ASP A 45 14.74 -8.86 3.47
N PHE A 46 14.02 -7.79 3.86
CA PHE A 46 13.84 -7.42 5.26
C PHE A 46 12.54 -8.02 5.81
N TRP A 47 12.60 -8.61 6.99
CA TRP A 47 11.42 -9.28 7.60
C TRP A 47 10.37 -8.29 8.06
N GLN A 48 10.82 -7.15 8.59
CA GLN A 48 9.98 -6.21 9.32
C GLN A 48 9.80 -4.89 8.60
N ARG A 49 10.14 -4.85 7.31
CA ARG A 49 9.96 -3.69 6.45
C ARG A 49 9.48 -4.09 5.08
N ALA A 50 8.62 -3.23 4.52
CA ALA A 50 8.20 -3.33 3.12
C ALA A 50 8.03 -1.93 2.55
N THR A 51 8.48 -1.75 1.32
CA THR A 51 8.19 -0.55 0.54
C THR A 51 7.26 -0.94 -0.58
N LEU A 52 6.06 -0.39 -0.58
CA LEU A 52 5.08 -0.62 -1.63
C LEU A 52 4.86 0.65 -2.43
N GLU A 53 4.68 0.48 -3.72
CA GLU A 53 4.24 1.57 -4.59
C GLU A 53 2.89 1.20 -5.16
N LEU A 54 1.94 2.12 -5.00
CA LEU A 54 0.55 1.96 -5.39
C LEU A 54 0.19 2.97 -6.45
N SER A 55 -0.68 2.57 -7.37
CA SER A 55 -1.27 3.50 -8.32
C SER A 55 -2.75 3.19 -8.48
N LEU A 56 -3.57 4.22 -8.42
CA LEU A 56 -5.00 4.11 -8.67
C LEU A 56 -5.43 5.16 -9.70
N ALA A 57 -6.45 4.82 -10.47
CA ALA A 57 -7.05 5.71 -11.45
C ALA A 57 -8.47 6.06 -11.05
N ALA A 58 -8.90 7.28 -11.34
CA ALA A 58 -10.25 7.74 -11.09
C ALA A 58 -10.67 8.76 -12.15
N VAL A 59 -11.97 8.98 -12.28
CA VAL A 59 -12.52 9.90 -13.31
C VAL A 59 -12.30 11.37 -12.98
N SER A 60 -12.01 11.71 -11.72
CA SER A 60 -11.83 13.07 -11.26
C SER A 60 -10.93 13.13 -10.04
N LEU A 61 -10.48 14.33 -9.67
CA LEU A 61 -9.72 14.54 -8.44
C LEU A 61 -10.52 14.11 -7.21
N GLY A 62 -11.79 14.49 -7.13
CA GLY A 62 -12.65 14.11 -5.99
C GLY A 62 -12.78 12.61 -5.84
N ALA A 63 -13.00 11.89 -6.94
CA ALA A 63 -13.08 10.43 -6.93
C ALA A 63 -11.74 9.79 -6.54
N ALA A 64 -10.63 10.36 -6.99
CA ALA A 64 -9.29 9.89 -6.62
C ALA A 64 -9.04 10.07 -5.12
N GLU A 65 -9.42 11.21 -4.57
CA GLU A 65 -9.28 11.49 -3.14
C GLU A 65 -10.12 10.54 -2.29
N GLU A 66 -11.35 10.25 -2.69
CA GLU A 66 -12.21 9.29 -2.00
C GLU A 66 -11.60 7.89 -1.99
N LYS A 67 -11.10 7.45 -3.14
CA LYS A 67 -10.48 6.12 -3.26
C LYS A 67 -9.18 6.04 -2.46
N ARG A 68 -8.37 7.10 -2.50
CA ARG A 68 -7.17 7.21 -1.69
C ARG A 68 -7.49 7.08 -0.20
N GLU A 69 -8.54 7.75 0.26
CA GLU A 69 -8.95 7.71 1.65
C GLU A 69 -9.48 6.31 2.05
N GLU A 70 -10.19 5.64 1.17
CA GLU A 70 -10.62 4.26 1.37
C GLU A 70 -9.44 3.31 1.55
N VAL A 71 -8.43 3.44 0.71
CA VAL A 71 -7.19 2.66 0.79
C VAL A 71 -6.46 2.95 2.10
N ARG A 72 -6.33 4.23 2.46
CA ARG A 72 -5.68 4.63 3.70
C ARG A 72 -6.36 4.03 4.92
N ARG A 73 -7.68 4.07 5.00
CA ARG A 73 -8.43 3.47 6.11
C ARG A 73 -8.22 1.96 6.20
N MET A 74 -8.20 1.28 5.07
CA MET A 74 -7.90 -0.14 5.03
C MET A 74 -6.51 -0.42 5.61
N LEU A 75 -5.50 0.36 5.22
CA LEU A 75 -4.13 0.19 5.69
C LEU A 75 -4.00 0.47 7.19
N VAL A 76 -4.61 1.53 7.68
CA VAL A 76 -4.57 1.90 9.10
C VAL A 76 -5.23 0.83 9.97
N ASN A 77 -6.26 0.17 9.46
CA ASN A 77 -6.99 -0.89 10.17
C ASN A 77 -6.42 -2.29 9.94
N TYR A 78 -5.31 -2.41 9.25
CA TYR A 78 -4.67 -3.70 9.01
C TYR A 78 -3.71 -4.01 10.15
N ASP A 79 -4.08 -4.96 11.00
CA ASP A 79 -3.41 -5.20 12.29
C ASP A 79 -1.94 -5.60 12.21
N GLU A 80 -1.52 -6.21 11.11
CA GLU A 80 -0.18 -6.78 10.96
C GLU A 80 0.87 -5.78 10.46
N ILE A 81 0.45 -4.55 10.16
CA ILE A 81 1.33 -3.52 9.63
C ILE A 81 1.19 -2.21 10.38
N MET A 82 2.25 -1.40 10.31
CA MET A 82 2.23 -0.01 10.74
C MET A 82 2.77 0.86 9.61
N ILE A 83 2.10 1.96 9.33
CA ILE A 83 2.56 2.91 8.33
C ILE A 83 3.68 3.74 8.94
N ALA A 84 4.90 3.58 8.40
CA ALA A 84 6.06 4.36 8.83
C ALA A 84 6.15 5.67 8.06
N ASP A 85 5.83 5.66 6.77
CA ASP A 85 5.81 6.86 5.93
C ASP A 85 4.85 6.64 4.77
N LEU A 86 4.20 7.72 4.34
CA LEU A 86 3.31 7.71 3.20
C LEU A 86 3.53 8.99 2.39
N ARG A 87 3.85 8.83 1.10
CA ARG A 87 3.99 9.94 0.15
C ARG A 87 3.00 9.73 -0.97
N GLU A 88 2.37 10.80 -1.41
CA GLU A 88 1.38 10.71 -2.46
C GLU A 88 1.49 11.84 -3.46
N GLU A 89 1.06 11.55 -4.69
CA GLU A 89 1.06 12.51 -5.78
C GLU A 89 -0.19 12.27 -6.63
N PHE A 90 -0.95 13.34 -6.88
CA PHE A 90 -2.07 13.30 -7.82
C PHE A 90 -1.58 13.78 -9.18
N VAL A 91 -1.84 12.99 -10.21
CA VAL A 91 -1.38 13.27 -11.57
C VAL A 91 -2.58 13.34 -12.51
N LYS A 92 -2.67 14.43 -13.22
CA LYS A 92 -3.64 14.63 -14.29
C LYS A 92 -2.91 14.59 -15.63
N LEU A 93 -3.37 13.74 -16.52
CA LEU A 93 -2.85 13.68 -17.87
C LEU A 93 -3.45 14.80 -18.75
#